data_82a5a52a4a5e9f9572d3eeba83ae5cd6
#
_entry.id   82a5a52a4a5e9f9572d3eeba83ae5cd6
#
_cell.length_a   1.000
_cell.length_b   1.000
_cell.length_c   1.000
_cell.angle_alpha   90.00
_cell.angle_beta   90.00
_cell.angle_gamma   90.00
#
_symmetry.space_group_name_H-M   'P 1'
#
loop_
_entity.id
_entity.type
_entity.pdbx_description
1 polymer ?
#
loop_
_entity_poly.entity_id
_entity_poly.type
_entity_poly.pdbx_seq_one_letter_code
_entity_poly.pdbx_strand_id
1 'polypeptide(L)'
;MSFFDDSRFVLQCDRRGGHDLIWNIGGWTELCSPEFLDAIGYQDFGYKKEMGMMTDVESLKNHGLKVSACNMSCGYYRPHTDQEFTRKSELLNCLAFVEHIIETCTAVFPHEETDLGYYGYRKGCMDYDTDYDELSEYIIDFLYQYPEATLEDCQYEFGGRGGYDTDLIQMTYEDVKSLYF
;
A
#
# COMPACT_ATOMS: atom_id res chain seq x y z
N MET A 1 -9.50 -20.04 -1.03
CA MET A 1 -8.23 -19.69 -1.76
C MET A 1 -7.17 -20.73 -1.39
N SER A 2 -7.16 -21.87 -2.10
CA SER A 2 -6.40 -23.07 -1.70
C SER A 2 -4.86 -22.92 -1.71
N PHE A 3 -4.32 -21.96 -2.48
CA PHE A 3 -2.87 -21.75 -2.56
C PHE A 3 -2.25 -21.27 -1.22
N PHE A 4 -3.01 -20.52 -0.42
CA PHE A 4 -2.54 -19.94 0.85
C PHE A 4 -3.03 -20.69 2.09
N ASP A 5 -3.75 -21.82 1.94
CA ASP A 5 -4.38 -22.52 3.09
C ASP A 5 -3.37 -23.01 4.14
N ASP A 6 -2.14 -23.31 3.71
CA ASP A 6 -1.05 -23.73 4.61
C ASP A 6 -0.06 -22.60 4.98
N SER A 7 -0.38 -21.35 4.62
CA SER A 7 0.49 -20.22 4.93
C SER A 7 0.40 -19.83 6.41
N ARG A 8 1.52 -19.47 6.99
CA ARG A 8 1.57 -18.94 8.39
C ARG A 8 1.20 -17.47 8.43
N PHE A 9 1.63 -16.72 7.42
CA PHE A 9 1.42 -15.30 7.16
C PHE A 9 1.78 -15.00 5.69
N VAL A 10 1.54 -13.78 5.23
CA VAL A 10 1.95 -13.30 3.90
C VAL A 10 2.71 -11.99 4.04
N LEU A 11 3.84 -11.88 3.33
CA LEU A 11 4.65 -10.67 3.24
C LEU A 11 4.71 -10.21 1.79
N GLN A 12 4.50 -8.92 1.58
CA GLN A 12 4.77 -8.23 0.33
C GLN A 12 5.89 -7.21 0.57
N CYS A 13 6.85 -7.10 -0.35
CA CYS A 13 8.03 -6.25 -0.21
C CYS A 13 8.21 -5.44 -1.48
N ASP A 14 7.24 -4.59 -1.81
CA ASP A 14 7.26 -3.76 -3.02
C ASP A 14 6.94 -2.29 -2.78
N ARG A 15 6.72 -1.92 -1.50
CA ARG A 15 6.45 -0.53 -1.17
C ARG A 15 7.71 0.32 -1.32
N ARG A 16 7.54 1.51 -1.89
CA ARG A 16 8.59 2.54 -1.96
C ARG A 16 9.06 2.97 -0.57
N GLY A 17 10.23 3.60 -0.49
CA GLY A 17 10.84 4.00 0.77
C GLY A 17 11.57 2.86 1.47
N GLY A 18 12.04 3.09 2.69
CA GLY A 18 12.90 2.14 3.41
C GLY A 18 12.37 1.68 4.76
N HIS A 19 11.28 2.27 5.27
CA HIS A 19 10.93 2.09 6.69
C HIS A 19 9.42 1.98 6.98
N ASP A 20 8.57 1.86 5.98
CA ASP A 20 7.14 1.74 6.18
C ASP A 20 6.71 0.28 6.25
N LEU A 21 5.87 -0.05 7.22
CA LEU A 21 5.15 -1.31 7.34
C LEU A 21 3.66 -1.02 7.25
N ILE A 22 3.04 -1.44 6.15
CA ILE A 22 1.62 -1.27 5.92
C ILE A 22 0.87 -2.42 6.56
N TRP A 23 0.07 -2.08 7.54
CA TRP A 23 -0.73 -3.01 8.33
C TRP A 23 -2.23 -2.73 8.22
N ASN A 24 -2.60 -1.57 7.67
CA ASN A 24 -3.97 -1.12 7.54
C ASN A 24 -4.10 -0.33 6.23
N ILE A 25 -5.23 -0.45 5.57
CA ILE A 25 -5.59 0.29 4.37
C ILE A 25 -6.70 1.27 4.68
N GLY A 26 -6.47 2.53 4.38
CA GLY A 26 -7.44 3.61 4.50
C GLY A 26 -7.98 3.86 5.92
N GLY A 27 -7.42 3.23 6.95
CA GLY A 27 -7.89 3.34 8.33
C GLY A 27 -9.04 2.38 8.70
N TRP A 28 -9.51 1.56 7.76
CA TRP A 28 -10.67 0.66 7.96
C TRP A 28 -10.39 -0.82 7.67
N THR A 29 -9.45 -1.16 6.79
CA THR A 29 -9.10 -2.55 6.52
C THR A 29 -7.79 -2.91 7.21
N GLU A 30 -7.87 -3.67 8.29
CA GLU A 30 -6.68 -4.25 8.92
C GLU A 30 -6.20 -5.47 8.13
N LEU A 31 -4.90 -5.53 7.88
CA LEU A 31 -4.28 -6.61 7.10
C LEU A 31 -3.72 -7.71 7.98
N CYS A 32 -3.45 -7.43 9.24
CA CYS A 32 -2.82 -8.38 10.16
C CYS A 32 -3.27 -8.17 11.61
N SER A 33 -3.12 -9.23 12.40
CA SER A 33 -3.46 -9.20 13.81
C SER A 33 -2.42 -8.44 14.65
N PRO A 34 -2.80 -7.88 15.80
CA PRO A 34 -1.87 -7.29 16.76
C PRO A 34 -0.77 -8.26 17.20
N GLU A 35 -1.11 -9.52 17.38
CA GLU A 35 -0.15 -10.57 17.80
C GLU A 35 0.92 -10.80 16.73
N PHE A 36 0.56 -10.70 15.44
CA PHE A 36 1.54 -10.77 14.37
C PHE A 36 2.47 -9.56 14.39
N LEU A 37 1.93 -8.35 14.53
CA LEU A 37 2.72 -7.12 14.61
C LEU A 37 3.71 -7.14 15.78
N ASP A 38 3.28 -7.66 16.94
CA ASP A 38 4.16 -7.80 18.09
C ASP A 38 5.25 -8.86 17.85
N ALA A 39 4.89 -9.97 17.21
CA ALA A 39 5.81 -11.08 16.95
C ALA A 39 6.91 -10.76 15.95
N ILE A 40 6.64 -9.93 14.93
CA ILE A 40 7.62 -9.60 13.91
C ILE A 40 8.70 -8.61 14.38
N GLY A 41 8.49 -7.84 15.45
CA GLY A 41 9.49 -6.94 16.02
C GLY A 41 9.96 -5.85 15.06
N TYR A 42 9.07 -5.29 14.25
CA TYR A 42 9.39 -4.37 13.15
C TYR A 42 10.20 -3.14 13.58
N GLN A 43 10.06 -2.69 14.84
CA GLN A 43 10.79 -1.54 15.37
C GLN A 43 12.30 -1.79 15.44
N ASP A 44 12.72 -3.04 15.69
CA ASP A 44 14.13 -3.41 15.78
C ASP A 44 14.85 -3.29 14.44
N PHE A 45 14.09 -3.31 13.35
CA PHE A 45 14.56 -3.08 11.98
C PHE A 45 14.30 -1.66 11.49
N GLY A 46 13.87 -0.76 12.37
CA GLY A 46 13.63 0.65 12.08
C GLY A 46 12.34 0.91 11.29
N TYR A 47 11.47 -0.09 11.14
CA TYR A 47 10.18 0.09 10.49
C TYR A 47 9.18 0.80 11.39
N LYS A 48 8.25 1.50 10.78
CA LYS A 48 7.12 2.17 11.42
C LYS A 48 5.82 1.69 10.80
N LYS A 49 4.79 1.58 11.61
CA LYS A 49 3.46 1.30 11.13
C LYS A 49 2.91 2.50 10.37
N GLU A 50 2.51 2.27 9.14
CA GLU A 50 1.87 3.27 8.29
C GLU A 50 0.57 2.70 7.71
N MET A 51 -0.33 3.59 7.35
CA MET A 51 -1.51 3.24 6.58
C MET A 51 -1.17 3.31 5.09
N GLY A 52 -1.68 2.34 4.34
CA GLY A 52 -1.61 2.35 2.89
C GLY A 52 -2.94 2.77 2.28
N MET A 53 -2.94 2.99 0.97
CA MET A 53 -4.16 3.22 0.21
C MET A 53 -4.57 1.97 -0.58
N MET A 54 -3.62 1.29 -1.20
CA MET A 54 -3.85 0.08 -1.97
C MET A 54 -2.65 -0.87 -1.89
N THR A 55 -2.89 -2.17 -1.93
CA THR A 55 -1.85 -3.20 -1.96
C THR A 55 -2.43 -4.53 -2.42
N ASP A 56 -1.63 -5.36 -3.11
CA ASP A 56 -2.04 -6.72 -3.49
C ASP A 56 -2.44 -7.57 -2.28
N VAL A 57 -1.87 -7.30 -1.12
CA VAL A 57 -2.22 -7.98 0.14
C VAL A 57 -3.68 -7.72 0.52
N GLU A 58 -4.19 -6.51 0.33
CA GLU A 58 -5.60 -6.19 0.53
C GLU A 58 -6.48 -6.99 -0.46
N SER A 59 -6.08 -7.04 -1.72
CA SER A 59 -6.77 -7.87 -2.72
C SER A 59 -6.82 -9.33 -2.30
N LEU A 60 -5.74 -9.89 -1.74
CA LEU A 60 -5.73 -11.25 -1.20
C LEU A 60 -6.69 -11.39 -0.02
N LYS A 61 -6.78 -10.40 0.87
CA LYS A 61 -7.75 -10.38 1.98
C LYS A 61 -9.18 -10.39 1.46
N ASN A 62 -9.51 -9.51 0.54
CA ASN A 62 -10.83 -9.44 -0.10
C ASN A 62 -11.23 -10.75 -0.81
N HIS A 63 -10.25 -11.57 -1.21
CA HIS A 63 -10.45 -12.89 -1.79
C HIS A 63 -10.34 -14.05 -0.78
N GLY A 64 -10.38 -13.76 0.51
CA GLY A 64 -10.50 -14.76 1.58
C GLY A 64 -9.18 -15.30 2.13
N LEU A 65 -8.11 -14.52 2.09
CA LEU A 65 -6.89 -14.82 2.83
C LEU A 65 -7.15 -14.75 4.34
N LYS A 66 -6.92 -15.86 5.07
CA LYS A 66 -7.27 -16.02 6.49
C LYS A 66 -6.07 -15.90 7.44
N VAL A 67 -4.94 -15.43 6.97
CA VAL A 67 -3.75 -15.22 7.80
C VAL A 67 -3.32 -13.76 7.75
N SER A 68 -2.59 -13.33 8.76
CA SER A 68 -2.00 -12.00 8.83
C SER A 68 -1.11 -11.74 7.64
N ALA A 69 -1.14 -10.52 7.13
CA ALA A 69 -0.36 -10.10 5.99
C ALA A 69 0.07 -8.64 6.15
N CYS A 70 1.16 -8.24 5.53
CA CYS A 70 1.59 -6.85 5.49
C CYS A 70 2.38 -6.56 4.23
N ASN A 71 2.44 -5.28 3.87
CA ASN A 71 3.34 -4.78 2.83
C ASN A 71 4.42 -3.91 3.48
N MET A 72 5.67 -4.00 3.01
CA MET A 72 6.78 -3.26 3.59
C MET A 72 7.65 -2.60 2.53
N SER A 73 8.25 -1.47 2.91
CA SER A 73 9.23 -0.78 2.08
C SER A 73 10.50 -1.61 1.91
N CYS A 74 11.03 -1.62 0.68
CA CYS A 74 12.22 -2.40 0.34
C CYS A 74 13.40 -1.57 -0.21
N GLY A 75 13.40 -0.26 0.06
CA GLY A 75 14.48 0.62 -0.40
C GLY A 75 14.33 1.08 -1.84
N TYR A 76 13.16 1.05 -2.37
CA TYR A 76 12.79 1.34 -3.73
C TYR A 76 12.25 2.78 -3.84
N TYR A 77 12.68 3.53 -4.85
CA TYR A 77 12.42 4.95 -5.01
C TYR A 77 12.16 5.31 -6.47
N ARG A 78 11.31 6.29 -6.69
CA ARG A 78 10.89 6.77 -8.00
C ARG A 78 10.31 5.66 -8.87
N PRO A 79 9.27 4.96 -8.36
CA PRO A 79 8.62 3.87 -9.05
C PRO A 79 8.16 4.29 -10.46
N HIS A 80 8.25 3.36 -11.41
CA HIS A 80 7.75 3.51 -12.77
C HIS A 80 8.35 4.66 -13.59
N THR A 81 9.52 5.18 -13.19
CA THR A 81 10.23 6.22 -13.92
C THR A 81 11.58 5.75 -14.43
N ASP A 82 12.13 6.45 -15.45
CA ASP A 82 13.50 6.22 -15.94
C ASP A 82 14.60 6.49 -14.89
N GLN A 83 14.21 7.08 -13.75
CA GLN A 83 15.09 7.40 -12.63
C GLN A 83 14.87 6.48 -11.43
N GLU A 84 14.17 5.37 -11.62
CA GLU A 84 13.97 4.37 -10.60
C GLU A 84 15.31 3.86 -10.05
N PHE A 85 15.41 3.74 -8.74
CA PHE A 85 16.60 3.19 -8.10
C PHE A 85 16.27 2.52 -6.77
N THR A 86 17.16 1.63 -6.34
CA THR A 86 17.06 0.97 -5.04
C THR A 86 18.26 1.33 -4.17
N ARG A 87 18.03 1.70 -2.93
CA ARG A 87 19.09 1.88 -1.93
C ARG A 87 19.48 0.53 -1.36
N LYS A 88 20.71 0.10 -1.67
CA LYS A 88 21.22 -1.22 -1.26
C LYS A 88 21.14 -1.47 0.25
N SER A 89 21.40 -0.47 1.09
CA SER A 89 21.34 -0.61 2.55
C SER A 89 19.93 -0.91 3.04
N GLU A 90 18.93 -0.24 2.47
CA GLU A 90 17.53 -0.43 2.84
C GLU A 90 16.98 -1.76 2.30
N LEU A 91 17.36 -2.15 1.09
CA LEU A 91 17.04 -3.47 0.55
C LEU A 91 17.62 -4.60 1.42
N LEU A 92 18.87 -4.46 1.86
CA LEU A 92 19.49 -5.44 2.75
C LEU A 92 18.82 -5.46 4.13
N ASN A 93 18.38 -4.31 4.65
CA ASN A 93 17.61 -4.25 5.90
C ASN A 93 16.25 -4.95 5.73
N CYS A 94 15.55 -4.72 4.62
CA CYS A 94 14.31 -5.42 4.31
C CYS A 94 14.52 -6.94 4.23
N LEU A 95 15.57 -7.40 3.55
CA LEU A 95 15.91 -8.82 3.48
C LEU A 95 16.17 -9.42 4.86
N ALA A 96 16.99 -8.75 5.69
CA ALA A 96 17.27 -9.19 7.06
C ALA A 96 15.99 -9.26 7.92
N PHE A 97 15.08 -8.31 7.74
CA PHE A 97 13.80 -8.31 8.42
C PHE A 97 12.90 -9.48 7.97
N VAL A 98 12.82 -9.75 6.67
CA VAL A 98 12.09 -10.91 6.14
C VAL A 98 12.66 -12.22 6.66
N GLU A 99 13.98 -12.39 6.67
CA GLU A 99 14.66 -13.57 7.24
C GLU A 99 14.30 -13.73 8.71
N HIS A 100 14.38 -12.66 9.50
CA HIS A 100 13.99 -12.65 10.91
C HIS A 100 12.53 -13.11 11.10
N ILE A 101 11.59 -12.58 10.33
CA ILE A 101 10.18 -12.97 10.43
C ILE A 101 10.00 -14.46 10.11
N ILE A 102 10.64 -14.96 9.05
CA ILE A 102 10.54 -16.38 8.65
C ILE A 102 11.08 -17.31 9.74
N GLU A 103 12.17 -16.92 10.40
CA GLU A 103 12.84 -17.70 11.45
C GLU A 103 12.08 -17.66 12.79
N THR A 104 11.54 -16.51 13.16
CA THR A 104 10.92 -16.31 14.48
C THR A 104 9.43 -16.60 14.50
N CYS A 105 8.70 -16.26 13.43
CA CYS A 105 7.26 -16.47 13.32
C CYS A 105 6.92 -17.88 12.81
N THR A 106 7.07 -18.87 13.66
CA THR A 106 6.85 -20.30 13.31
C THR A 106 5.39 -20.75 13.41
N ALA A 107 4.54 -19.99 14.11
CA ALA A 107 3.12 -20.26 14.24
C ALA A 107 2.32 -19.67 13.06
N VAL A 108 1.11 -20.19 12.84
CA VAL A 108 0.11 -19.53 12.00
C VAL A 108 -0.43 -18.31 12.74
N PHE A 109 -0.56 -17.18 12.06
CA PHE A 109 -1.17 -15.96 12.58
C PHE A 109 -2.53 -15.74 11.91
N PRO A 110 -3.61 -16.33 12.43
CA PRO A 110 -4.92 -16.17 11.83
C PRO A 110 -5.34 -14.70 11.85
N HIS A 111 -5.94 -14.27 10.77
CA HIS A 111 -6.54 -12.95 10.68
C HIS A 111 -7.61 -12.97 9.59
N GLU A 112 -8.85 -12.92 10.00
CA GLU A 112 -9.98 -12.68 9.10
C GLU A 112 -10.33 -11.20 9.20
N GLU A 113 -10.59 -10.59 8.07
CA GLU A 113 -11.05 -9.22 8.02
C GLU A 113 -12.33 -9.11 8.84
N THR A 114 -12.31 -8.32 9.90
CA THR A 114 -13.53 -7.98 10.63
C THR A 114 -14.29 -6.99 9.75
N ASP A 115 -15.38 -7.46 9.14
CA ASP A 115 -16.32 -6.60 8.45
C ASP A 115 -16.89 -5.57 9.45
N LEU A 116 -16.27 -4.41 9.51
CA LEU A 116 -16.70 -3.30 10.36
C LEU A 116 -17.99 -2.66 9.85
N GLY A 117 -18.75 -3.36 9.02
CA GLY A 117 -20.07 -2.91 8.55
C GLY A 117 -20.03 -1.81 7.50
N TYR A 118 -18.87 -1.44 6.99
CA TYR A 118 -18.73 -0.43 5.94
C TYR A 118 -19.06 -0.95 4.54
N TYR A 119 -19.14 -2.27 4.37
CA TYR A 119 -19.58 -2.90 3.10
C TYR A 119 -21.00 -2.51 2.64
N GLY A 120 -21.81 -1.96 3.54
CA GLY A 120 -23.14 -1.46 3.16
C GLY A 120 -23.11 -0.21 2.27
N TYR A 121 -22.02 0.55 2.29
CA TYR A 121 -21.88 1.78 1.48
C TYR A 121 -21.21 1.50 0.12
N ARG A 122 -20.34 0.49 0.01
CA ARG A 122 -19.66 0.13 -1.25
C ARG A 122 -20.57 -0.48 -2.33
N LYS A 123 -21.74 -0.99 -1.98
CA LYS A 123 -22.65 -1.63 -2.94
C LYS A 123 -23.65 -0.69 -3.63
N GLY A 124 -23.64 0.60 -3.31
CA GLY A 124 -24.61 1.58 -3.80
C GLY A 124 -24.07 2.91 -4.30
N CYS A 125 -22.80 3.20 -4.12
CA CYS A 125 -22.14 4.36 -4.71
C CYS A 125 -21.11 3.90 -5.73
N MET A 126 -21.25 4.44 -6.93
CA MET A 126 -20.35 4.28 -8.06
C MET A 126 -18.86 4.22 -7.66
N ASP A 127 -18.09 3.53 -8.45
CA ASP A 127 -16.64 3.28 -8.56
C ASP A 127 -15.66 4.45 -8.24
N TYR A 128 -16.04 5.43 -7.44
CA TYR A 128 -15.21 6.56 -7.08
C TYR A 128 -13.93 6.17 -6.31
N ASP A 129 -13.97 5.08 -5.51
CA ASP A 129 -12.81 4.67 -4.71
C ASP A 129 -11.71 4.03 -5.56
N THR A 130 -12.08 3.22 -6.55
CA THR A 130 -11.09 2.58 -7.45
C THR A 130 -10.42 3.63 -8.34
N ASP A 131 -11.21 4.57 -8.85
CA ASP A 131 -10.73 5.64 -9.71
C ASP A 131 -9.85 6.64 -8.93
N TYR A 132 -10.16 6.92 -7.66
CA TYR A 132 -9.33 7.79 -6.80
C TYR A 132 -7.98 7.17 -6.48
N ASP A 133 -7.94 5.90 -6.08
CA ASP A 133 -6.71 5.21 -5.71
C ASP A 133 -5.78 5.08 -6.92
N GLU A 134 -6.30 4.66 -8.07
CA GLU A 134 -5.55 4.56 -9.31
C GLU A 134 -5.05 5.95 -9.77
N LEU A 135 -5.92 6.95 -9.76
CA LEU A 135 -5.56 8.31 -10.13
C LEU A 135 -4.53 8.92 -9.18
N SER A 136 -4.59 8.64 -7.88
CA SER A 136 -3.61 9.15 -6.91
C SER A 136 -2.21 8.61 -7.19
N GLU A 137 -2.07 7.34 -7.55
CA GLU A 137 -0.79 6.78 -7.98
C GLU A 137 -0.27 7.44 -9.25
N TYR A 138 -1.12 7.64 -10.24
CA TYR A 138 -0.74 8.32 -11.48
C TYR A 138 -0.33 9.78 -11.24
N ILE A 139 -1.03 10.52 -10.39
CA ILE A 139 -0.67 11.90 -10.05
C ILE A 139 0.64 11.93 -9.25
N ILE A 140 0.86 11.02 -8.32
CA ILE A 140 2.12 10.90 -7.58
C ILE A 140 3.28 10.70 -8.55
N ASP A 141 3.18 9.73 -9.45
CA ASP A 141 4.23 9.42 -10.42
C ASP A 141 4.47 10.58 -11.38
N PHE A 142 3.40 11.23 -11.84
CA PHE A 142 3.48 12.40 -12.70
C PHE A 142 4.19 13.56 -12.01
N LEU A 143 3.88 13.86 -10.75
CA LEU A 143 4.54 14.94 -10.00
C LEU A 143 5.98 14.60 -9.62
N TYR A 144 6.33 13.34 -9.45
CA TYR A 144 7.74 12.94 -9.31
C TYR A 144 8.53 13.16 -10.60
N GLN A 145 7.92 12.88 -11.74
CA GLN A 145 8.53 13.09 -13.04
C GLN A 145 8.59 14.57 -13.41
N TYR A 146 7.55 15.35 -13.06
CA TYR A 146 7.39 16.77 -13.36
C TYR A 146 7.10 17.55 -12.07
N PRO A 147 8.11 17.86 -11.24
CA PRO A 147 7.91 18.49 -9.92
C PRO A 147 7.22 19.87 -9.98
N GLU A 148 7.35 20.56 -11.11
CA GLU A 148 6.73 21.87 -11.34
C GLU A 148 5.31 21.77 -11.95
N ALA A 149 4.80 20.55 -12.16
CA ALA A 149 3.48 20.36 -12.74
C ALA A 149 2.37 20.93 -11.84
N THR A 150 1.43 21.59 -12.49
CA THR A 150 0.29 22.25 -11.87
C THR A 150 -0.95 21.36 -11.90
N LEU A 151 -2.00 21.79 -11.22
CA LEU A 151 -3.31 21.14 -11.35
C LEU A 151 -3.82 21.13 -12.80
N GLU A 152 -3.58 22.21 -13.55
CA GLU A 152 -3.99 22.29 -14.98
C GLU A 152 -3.27 21.24 -15.83
N ASP A 153 -1.99 20.96 -15.54
CA ASP A 153 -1.23 19.92 -16.23
C ASP A 153 -1.80 18.52 -15.92
N CYS A 154 -2.16 18.27 -14.66
CA CYS A 154 -2.81 17.02 -14.26
C CYS A 154 -4.20 16.88 -14.90
N GLN A 155 -5.00 17.95 -14.94
CA GLN A 155 -6.31 17.93 -15.60
C GLN A 155 -6.20 17.67 -17.09
N TYR A 156 -5.18 18.21 -17.75
CA TYR A 156 -4.92 17.95 -19.16
C TYR A 156 -4.53 16.50 -19.42
N GLU A 157 -3.60 15.97 -18.64
CA GLU A 157 -3.08 14.61 -18.82
C GLU A 157 -4.12 13.54 -18.47
N PHE A 158 -4.76 13.67 -17.32
CA PHE A 158 -5.66 12.63 -16.78
C PHE A 158 -7.13 12.84 -17.16
N GLY A 159 -7.58 14.08 -17.33
CA GLY A 159 -8.94 14.39 -17.77
C GLY A 159 -9.11 14.23 -19.27
N GLY A 160 -8.22 14.82 -20.07
CA GLY A 160 -8.33 14.83 -21.53
C GLY A 160 -8.05 13.47 -22.17
N ARG A 161 -7.03 12.75 -21.70
CA ARG A 161 -6.58 11.46 -22.23
C ARG A 161 -6.94 10.29 -21.36
N GLY A 162 -6.91 10.47 -20.05
CA GLY A 162 -7.19 9.43 -19.07
C GLY A 162 -8.69 9.21 -18.80
N GLY A 163 -9.53 10.21 -19.11
CA GLY A 163 -10.98 10.11 -18.96
C GLY A 163 -11.50 10.30 -17.52
N TYR A 164 -10.64 10.72 -16.59
CA TYR A 164 -11.04 10.99 -15.21
C TYR A 164 -11.82 12.30 -15.07
N ASP A 165 -12.72 12.36 -14.10
CA ASP A 165 -13.51 13.55 -13.79
C ASP A 165 -12.63 14.67 -13.24
N THR A 166 -12.90 15.92 -13.64
CA THR A 166 -12.09 17.08 -13.26
C THR A 166 -12.09 17.36 -11.76
N ASP A 167 -13.23 17.15 -11.10
CA ASP A 167 -13.36 17.37 -9.65
C ASP A 167 -12.59 16.29 -8.88
N LEU A 168 -12.61 15.04 -9.39
CA LEU A 168 -11.81 13.95 -8.85
C LEU A 168 -10.31 14.24 -8.98
N ILE A 169 -9.86 14.72 -10.16
CA ILE A 169 -8.45 15.07 -10.38
C ILE A 169 -8.01 16.19 -9.43
N GLN A 170 -8.85 17.21 -9.24
CA GLN A 170 -8.55 18.31 -8.33
C GLN A 170 -8.38 17.82 -6.89
N MET A 171 -9.36 17.06 -6.39
CA MET A 171 -9.34 16.52 -5.03
C MET A 171 -8.09 15.66 -4.81
N THR A 172 -7.83 14.74 -5.72
CA THR A 172 -6.68 13.84 -5.65
C THR A 172 -5.34 14.59 -5.71
N TYR A 173 -5.24 15.60 -6.59
CA TYR A 173 -4.04 16.44 -6.68
C TYR A 173 -3.76 17.21 -5.38
N GLU A 174 -4.79 17.81 -4.76
CA GLU A 174 -4.66 18.55 -3.51
C GLU A 174 -4.21 17.63 -2.37
N ASP A 175 -4.79 16.43 -2.27
CA ASP A 175 -4.42 15.43 -1.27
C ASP A 175 -2.98 14.92 -1.49
N VAL A 176 -2.62 14.58 -2.72
CA VAL A 176 -1.26 14.14 -3.07
C VAL A 176 -0.23 15.23 -2.77
N LYS A 177 -0.50 16.49 -3.15
CA LYS A 177 0.40 17.61 -2.82
C LYS A 177 0.57 17.81 -1.32
N SER A 178 -0.50 17.71 -0.56
CA SER A 178 -0.47 17.84 0.90
C SER A 178 0.32 16.75 1.61
N LEU A 179 0.29 15.52 1.07
CA LEU A 179 0.85 14.33 1.74
C LEU A 179 2.30 14.02 1.30
N TYR A 180 2.70 14.42 0.09
CA TYR A 180 3.95 13.94 -0.53
C TYR A 180 4.89 15.05 -1.01
N PHE A 181 4.43 16.29 -1.10
CA PHE A 181 5.17 17.44 -1.63
C PHE A 181 5.01 18.70 -0.78
#